data_bf3b90711129953bbe975a3038992254
#
_entry.id   bf3b90711129953bbe975a3038992254
#
_cell.length_a   1.000
_cell.length_b   1.000
_cell.length_c   1.000
_cell.angle_alpha   90.00
_cell.angle_beta   90.00
_cell.angle_gamma   90.00
#
_symmetry.space_group_name_H-M   'P 1'
#
loop_
_entity.id
_entity.type
_entity.pdbx_description
1 polymer ?
#
loop_
_entity_poly.entity_id
_entity_poly.type
_entity_poly.pdbx_seq_one_letter_code
_entity_poly.pdbx_strand_id
1 'polypeptide(L)'
;MLVNATAMLQSAEKGHYGIGAFNTNNLEWASSILDAGEELQSPLIIQCTGGAAKWQTSFKIVADMVKQLVEDKNITVPVALHLDHGSYDQALACIEAGFTSVMYDGSHEADFETNLKRTAEIVKLAHSKGISVEAEVGGIGGVEDGVASNGELADPEQCKAIADLGVDFLACGIGNIHGLYPADWAGLSFDRLGEIKALTGDLPLVLHGGTGIPVDQVQKAISLGISKINVNTDLQLVFAKGTREYIEAGLDQQGK
;
A
#
# COMPACT_ATOMS: atom_id res chain seq x y z
N MET A 1 -0.91 -17.65 5.17
CA MET A 1 -2.30 -17.78 4.64
C MET A 1 -2.74 -16.43 4.08
N LEU A 2 -3.21 -16.39 2.82
CA LEU A 2 -3.76 -15.16 2.25
C LEU A 2 -5.09 -14.80 2.92
N VAL A 3 -5.20 -13.54 3.36
CA VAL A 3 -6.39 -12.96 4.01
C VAL A 3 -6.67 -11.58 3.43
N ASN A 4 -7.85 -11.00 3.64
CA ASN A 4 -8.06 -9.58 3.41
C ASN A 4 -7.36 -8.76 4.52
N ALA A 5 -7.16 -7.47 4.28
CA ALA A 5 -6.39 -6.63 5.19
C ALA A 5 -7.19 -6.10 6.39
N THR A 6 -8.52 -6.23 6.39
CA THR A 6 -9.41 -5.57 7.36
C THR A 6 -9.04 -5.88 8.81
N ALA A 7 -9.01 -7.17 9.18
CA ALA A 7 -8.78 -7.55 10.59
C ALA A 7 -7.38 -7.20 11.09
N MET A 8 -6.35 -7.36 10.23
CA MET A 8 -4.97 -7.05 10.62
C MET A 8 -4.78 -5.54 10.83
N LEU A 9 -5.38 -4.70 9.97
CA LEU A 9 -5.27 -3.24 10.09
C LEU A 9 -6.11 -2.69 11.25
N GLN A 10 -7.27 -3.24 11.52
CA GLN A 10 -8.04 -2.90 12.73
C GLN A 10 -7.31 -3.28 14.01
N SER A 11 -6.55 -4.39 14.00
CA SER A 11 -5.71 -4.77 15.13
C SER A 11 -4.52 -3.83 15.29
N ALA A 12 -3.92 -3.38 14.18
CA ALA A 12 -2.84 -2.42 14.16
C ALA A 12 -3.29 -1.06 14.70
N GLU A 13 -4.45 -0.58 14.27
CA GLU A 13 -5.06 0.66 14.75
C GLU A 13 -5.27 0.63 16.26
N LYS A 14 -5.95 -0.39 16.78
CA LYS A 14 -6.20 -0.56 18.21
C LYS A 14 -4.93 -0.77 19.04
N GLY A 15 -3.93 -1.42 18.47
CA GLY A 15 -2.66 -1.72 19.11
C GLY A 15 -1.60 -0.63 18.94
N HIS A 16 -1.88 0.43 18.20
CA HIS A 16 -0.96 1.52 17.88
C HIS A 16 0.37 1.00 17.30
N TYR A 17 0.28 0.12 16.29
CA TYR A 17 1.44 -0.32 15.49
C TYR A 17 1.14 -0.21 13.99
N GLY A 18 2.18 -0.20 13.16
CA GLY A 18 2.05 -0.14 11.71
C GLY A 18 2.33 -1.48 11.05
N ILE A 19 1.54 -1.84 10.03
CA ILE A 19 1.80 -2.97 9.16
C ILE A 19 2.50 -2.47 7.90
N GLY A 20 3.64 -3.10 7.57
CA GLY A 20 4.35 -2.80 6.34
C GLY A 20 3.60 -3.33 5.12
N ALA A 21 3.46 -2.47 4.13
CA ALA A 21 2.94 -2.80 2.80
C ALA A 21 4.07 -2.63 1.78
N PHE A 22 4.49 -3.74 1.21
CA PHE A 22 5.72 -3.83 0.42
C PHE A 22 5.40 -4.13 -1.04
N ASN A 23 5.86 -3.26 -1.95
CA ASN A 23 5.67 -3.48 -3.38
C ASN A 23 6.51 -4.66 -3.85
N THR A 24 5.92 -5.50 -4.71
CA THR A 24 6.63 -6.59 -5.39
C THR A 24 6.69 -6.37 -6.89
N ASN A 25 7.90 -6.49 -7.47
CA ASN A 25 8.13 -6.30 -8.91
C ASN A 25 8.56 -7.60 -9.61
N ASN A 26 8.85 -8.66 -8.86
CA ASN A 26 9.23 -9.97 -9.37
C ASN A 26 9.12 -11.05 -8.28
N LEU A 27 9.42 -12.30 -8.65
CA LEU A 27 9.40 -13.47 -7.78
C LEU A 27 10.34 -13.33 -6.58
N GLU A 28 11.55 -12.82 -6.80
CA GLU A 28 12.59 -12.71 -5.79
C GLU A 28 12.17 -11.74 -4.67
N TRP A 29 11.54 -10.63 -5.03
CA TRP A 29 11.01 -9.67 -4.06
C TRP A 29 9.89 -10.30 -3.25
N ALA A 30 8.89 -10.87 -3.90
CA ALA A 30 7.77 -11.51 -3.22
C ALA A 30 8.25 -12.60 -2.25
N SER A 31 9.19 -13.43 -2.70
CA SER A 31 9.81 -14.48 -1.88
C SER A 31 10.50 -13.91 -0.63
N SER A 32 11.34 -12.89 -0.81
CA SER A 32 12.10 -12.28 0.29
C SER A 32 11.21 -11.54 1.29
N ILE A 33 10.16 -10.86 0.81
CA ILE A 33 9.18 -10.18 1.67
C ILE A 33 8.45 -11.21 2.55
N LEU A 34 8.03 -12.33 1.97
CA LEU A 34 7.36 -13.41 2.70
C LEU A 34 8.28 -14.06 3.74
N ASP A 35 9.55 -14.33 3.38
CA ASP A 35 10.54 -14.87 4.32
C ASP A 35 10.77 -13.95 5.50
N ALA A 36 10.90 -12.64 5.27
CA ALA A 36 11.06 -11.65 6.34
C ALA A 36 9.84 -11.58 7.26
N GLY A 37 8.62 -11.62 6.70
CA GLY A 37 7.40 -11.65 7.49
C GLY A 37 7.28 -12.89 8.37
N GLU A 38 7.61 -14.06 7.82
CA GLU A 38 7.58 -15.32 8.57
C GLU A 38 8.67 -15.38 9.64
N GLU A 39 9.90 -14.95 9.33
CA GLU A 39 11.01 -14.91 10.30
C GLU A 39 10.69 -13.98 11.49
N LEU A 40 10.10 -12.82 11.22
CA LEU A 40 9.76 -11.84 12.24
C LEU A 40 8.40 -12.09 12.90
N GLN A 41 7.65 -13.10 12.47
CA GLN A 41 6.27 -13.37 12.91
C GLN A 41 5.38 -12.13 12.82
N SER A 42 5.54 -11.37 11.73
CA SER A 42 4.84 -10.11 11.48
C SER A 42 3.83 -10.27 10.34
N PRO A 43 2.56 -9.87 10.54
CA PRO A 43 1.63 -9.75 9.43
C PRO A 43 2.17 -8.73 8.42
N LEU A 44 1.88 -8.94 7.14
CA LEU A 44 2.35 -8.06 6.08
C LEU A 44 1.35 -7.92 4.93
N ILE A 45 1.54 -6.88 4.14
CA ILE A 45 0.81 -6.67 2.89
C ILE A 45 1.84 -6.72 1.75
N ILE A 46 1.66 -7.65 0.80
CA ILE A 46 2.34 -7.62 -0.49
C ILE A 46 1.47 -6.84 -1.44
N GLN A 47 2.03 -5.82 -2.07
CA GLN A 47 1.27 -4.98 -2.98
C GLN A 47 1.91 -4.86 -4.36
N CYS A 48 1.08 -4.53 -5.35
CA CYS A 48 1.49 -4.40 -6.73
C CYS A 48 0.72 -3.25 -7.38
N THR A 49 1.44 -2.32 -8.04
CA THR A 49 0.83 -1.28 -8.86
C THR A 49 0.40 -1.82 -10.23
N GLY A 50 -0.41 -1.05 -10.95
CA GLY A 50 -0.77 -1.37 -12.33
C GLY A 50 0.45 -1.47 -13.26
N GLY A 51 1.45 -0.60 -13.06
CA GLY A 51 2.72 -0.62 -13.80
C GLY A 51 3.53 -1.88 -13.50
N ALA A 52 3.68 -2.24 -12.22
CA ALA A 52 4.40 -3.45 -11.83
C ALA A 52 3.72 -4.73 -12.34
N ALA A 53 2.39 -4.79 -12.32
CA ALA A 53 1.63 -5.93 -12.89
C ALA A 53 1.84 -6.07 -14.39
N LYS A 54 1.91 -4.96 -15.13
CA LYS A 54 2.20 -4.96 -16.56
C LYS A 54 3.59 -5.52 -16.86
N TRP A 55 4.60 -5.19 -16.06
CA TRP A 55 5.95 -5.78 -16.16
C TRP A 55 5.95 -7.28 -15.84
N GLN A 56 5.17 -7.71 -14.90
CA GLN A 56 4.99 -9.11 -14.51
C GLN A 56 3.94 -9.84 -15.39
N THR A 57 3.48 -9.21 -16.46
CA THR A 57 2.53 -9.69 -17.48
C THR A 57 1.07 -9.38 -17.14
N SER A 58 0.57 -9.70 -15.93
CA SER A 58 -0.82 -9.46 -15.56
C SER A 58 -1.05 -9.56 -14.04
N PHE A 59 -2.14 -8.98 -13.55
CA PHE A 59 -2.60 -9.16 -12.18
C PHE A 59 -2.82 -10.64 -11.81
N LYS A 60 -3.31 -11.45 -12.77
CA LYS A 60 -3.54 -12.88 -12.52
C LYS A 60 -2.24 -13.63 -12.23
N ILE A 61 -1.16 -13.33 -12.97
CA ILE A 61 0.15 -13.95 -12.73
C ILE A 61 0.69 -13.52 -11.36
N VAL A 62 0.56 -12.25 -10.99
CA VAL A 62 0.97 -11.77 -9.66
C VAL A 62 0.17 -12.50 -8.57
N ALA A 63 -1.14 -12.64 -8.73
CA ALA A 63 -1.98 -13.32 -7.75
C ALA A 63 -1.61 -14.80 -7.59
N ASP A 64 -1.42 -15.51 -8.70
CA ASP A 64 -1.05 -16.93 -8.67
C ASP A 64 0.35 -17.13 -8.08
N MET A 65 1.32 -16.27 -8.43
CA MET A 65 2.67 -16.30 -7.90
C MET A 65 2.69 -16.11 -6.37
N VAL A 66 2.04 -15.07 -5.88
CA VAL A 66 2.03 -14.80 -4.43
C VAL A 66 1.29 -15.90 -3.67
N LYS A 67 0.15 -16.38 -4.20
CA LYS A 67 -0.58 -17.49 -3.62
C LYS A 67 0.27 -18.75 -3.51
N GLN A 68 0.95 -19.13 -4.59
CA GLN A 68 1.79 -20.32 -4.62
C GLN A 68 2.98 -20.18 -3.66
N LEU A 69 3.63 -19.00 -3.60
CA LEU A 69 4.71 -18.77 -2.66
C LEU A 69 4.27 -18.90 -1.19
N VAL A 70 3.09 -18.37 -0.85
CA VAL A 70 2.53 -18.48 0.51
C VAL A 70 2.29 -19.95 0.88
N GLU A 71 1.80 -20.75 -0.08
CA GLU A 71 1.54 -22.20 0.12
C GLU A 71 2.86 -22.99 0.23
N ASP A 72 3.78 -22.85 -0.73
CA ASP A 72 5.01 -23.64 -0.80
C ASP A 72 5.99 -23.33 0.33
N LYS A 73 6.04 -22.06 0.77
CA LYS A 73 6.87 -21.63 1.92
C LYS A 73 6.24 -21.91 3.28
N ASN A 74 5.00 -22.42 3.30
CA ASN A 74 4.23 -22.65 4.53
C ASN A 74 4.11 -21.39 5.41
N ILE A 75 3.86 -20.23 4.80
CA ILE A 75 3.74 -18.95 5.52
C ILE A 75 2.56 -19.01 6.49
N THR A 76 2.84 -18.79 7.76
CA THR A 76 1.85 -18.87 8.86
C THR A 76 1.28 -17.52 9.25
N VAL A 77 2.05 -16.45 9.06
CA VAL A 77 1.59 -15.07 9.33
C VAL A 77 0.49 -14.65 8.36
N PRO A 78 -0.43 -13.77 8.77
CA PRO A 78 -1.42 -13.18 7.88
C PRO A 78 -0.74 -12.36 6.75
N VAL A 79 -1.10 -12.64 5.50
CA VAL A 79 -0.61 -11.93 4.31
C VAL A 79 -1.81 -11.43 3.51
N ALA A 80 -1.86 -10.15 3.18
CA ALA A 80 -2.80 -9.62 2.19
C ALA A 80 -2.09 -9.34 0.87
N LEU A 81 -2.72 -9.72 -0.24
CA LEU A 81 -2.29 -9.31 -1.57
C LEU A 81 -3.13 -8.12 -2.01
N HIS A 82 -2.49 -6.98 -2.24
CA HIS A 82 -3.13 -5.68 -2.40
C HIS A 82 -2.79 -5.02 -3.75
N LEU A 83 -3.78 -4.44 -4.41
CA LEU A 83 -3.58 -3.50 -5.51
C LEU A 83 -3.25 -2.13 -4.92
N ASP A 84 -2.14 -1.54 -5.35
CA ASP A 84 -1.63 -0.25 -4.94
C ASP A 84 -1.90 0.79 -6.06
N HIS A 85 -2.49 1.95 -5.74
CA HIS A 85 -2.86 3.02 -6.70
C HIS A 85 -3.61 2.53 -7.96
N GLY A 86 -4.67 1.78 -7.76
CA GLY A 86 -5.46 1.25 -8.88
C GLY A 86 -6.45 2.25 -9.45
N SER A 87 -6.52 2.35 -10.78
CA SER A 87 -7.68 2.94 -11.44
C SER A 87 -8.93 2.10 -11.21
N TYR A 88 -10.12 2.65 -11.53
CA TYR A 88 -11.39 1.91 -11.41
C TYR A 88 -11.35 0.56 -12.13
N ASP A 89 -10.88 0.53 -13.39
CA ASP A 89 -10.80 -0.70 -14.18
C ASP A 89 -9.77 -1.69 -13.63
N GLN A 90 -8.66 -1.18 -13.07
CA GLN A 90 -7.64 -2.03 -12.45
C GLN A 90 -8.15 -2.65 -11.15
N ALA A 91 -8.91 -1.92 -10.34
CA ALA A 91 -9.55 -2.46 -9.13
C ALA A 91 -10.52 -3.60 -9.49
N LEU A 92 -11.36 -3.43 -10.53
CA LEU A 92 -12.22 -4.49 -11.04
C LEU A 92 -11.42 -5.71 -11.52
N ALA A 93 -10.34 -5.49 -12.27
CA ALA A 93 -9.48 -6.56 -12.77
C ALA A 93 -8.79 -7.35 -11.64
N CYS A 94 -8.32 -6.67 -10.59
CA CYS A 94 -7.70 -7.31 -9.43
C CYS A 94 -8.70 -8.12 -8.60
N ILE A 95 -9.93 -7.62 -8.43
CA ILE A 95 -11.02 -8.37 -7.77
C ILE A 95 -11.26 -9.71 -8.49
N GLU A 96 -11.25 -9.71 -9.83
CA GLU A 96 -11.41 -10.95 -10.63
C GLU A 96 -10.15 -11.81 -10.65
N ALA A 97 -8.96 -11.21 -10.56
CA ALA A 97 -7.68 -11.92 -10.59
C ALA A 97 -7.40 -12.72 -9.30
N GLY A 98 -8.10 -12.42 -8.18
CA GLY A 98 -7.92 -13.12 -6.91
C GLY A 98 -7.06 -12.36 -5.89
N PHE A 99 -6.96 -11.04 -6.02
CA PHE A 99 -6.42 -10.18 -4.96
C PHE A 99 -7.33 -10.23 -3.74
N THR A 100 -6.76 -10.14 -2.55
CA THR A 100 -7.51 -10.15 -1.28
C THR A 100 -7.80 -8.77 -0.76
N SER A 101 -7.22 -7.74 -1.40
CA SER A 101 -7.34 -6.33 -1.05
C SER A 101 -7.13 -5.47 -2.30
N VAL A 102 -7.86 -4.38 -2.44
CA VAL A 102 -7.69 -3.46 -3.58
C VAL A 102 -7.77 -2.02 -3.13
N MET A 103 -6.92 -1.17 -3.71
CA MET A 103 -7.07 0.27 -3.64
C MET A 103 -7.72 0.79 -4.92
N TYR A 104 -8.74 1.60 -4.76
CA TYR A 104 -9.19 2.49 -5.82
C TYR A 104 -8.71 3.91 -5.52
N ASP A 105 -7.78 4.38 -6.33
CA ASP A 105 -7.26 5.74 -6.25
C ASP A 105 -8.11 6.69 -7.07
N GLY A 106 -9.08 7.29 -6.39
CA GLY A 106 -9.97 8.30 -6.98
C GLY A 106 -9.46 9.73 -6.83
N SER A 107 -8.25 9.95 -6.29
CA SER A 107 -7.67 11.30 -6.12
C SER A 107 -7.39 12.01 -7.45
N HIS A 108 -7.24 11.24 -8.52
CA HIS A 108 -7.01 11.72 -9.89
C HIS A 108 -8.30 11.89 -10.72
N GLU A 109 -9.47 11.63 -10.15
CA GLU A 109 -10.74 11.86 -10.86
C GLU A 109 -10.99 13.35 -11.09
N ALA A 110 -11.84 13.66 -12.07
CA ALA A 110 -12.14 15.04 -12.45
C ALA A 110 -12.81 15.85 -11.32
N ASP A 111 -13.52 15.15 -10.43
CA ASP A 111 -14.22 15.73 -9.29
C ASP A 111 -14.41 14.69 -8.17
N PHE A 112 -14.64 15.17 -6.95
CA PHE A 112 -14.84 14.35 -5.77
C PHE A 112 -16.13 13.49 -5.83
N GLU A 113 -17.17 13.94 -6.47
CA GLU A 113 -18.42 13.19 -6.67
C GLU A 113 -18.17 11.89 -7.43
N THR A 114 -17.31 11.95 -8.46
CA THR A 114 -16.90 10.78 -9.24
C THR A 114 -16.09 9.81 -8.38
N ASN A 115 -15.14 10.30 -7.56
CA ASN A 115 -14.41 9.49 -6.59
C ASN A 115 -15.39 8.78 -5.64
N LEU A 116 -16.30 9.53 -5.01
CA LEU A 116 -17.27 9.02 -4.05
C LEU A 116 -18.14 7.90 -4.66
N LYS A 117 -18.69 8.14 -5.84
CA LYS A 117 -19.53 7.16 -6.55
C LYS A 117 -18.78 5.87 -6.88
N ARG A 118 -17.61 5.99 -7.49
CA ARG A 118 -16.80 4.83 -7.91
C ARG A 118 -16.28 4.04 -6.71
N THR A 119 -15.87 4.73 -5.65
CA THR A 119 -15.50 4.08 -4.39
C THR A 119 -16.65 3.24 -3.84
N ALA A 120 -17.89 3.78 -3.80
CA ALA A 120 -19.05 3.03 -3.34
C ALA A 120 -19.34 1.78 -4.19
N GLU A 121 -19.16 1.86 -5.51
CA GLU A 121 -19.31 0.71 -6.42
C GLU A 121 -18.26 -0.37 -6.15
N ILE A 122 -16.97 0.02 -5.96
CA ILE A 122 -15.88 -0.90 -5.65
C ILE A 122 -16.08 -1.55 -4.28
N VAL A 123 -16.43 -0.77 -3.24
CA VAL A 123 -16.72 -1.29 -1.89
C VAL A 123 -17.79 -2.38 -1.95
N LYS A 124 -18.92 -2.09 -2.60
CA LYS A 124 -20.02 -3.04 -2.75
C LYS A 124 -19.58 -4.34 -3.42
N LEU A 125 -18.81 -4.24 -4.52
CA LEU A 125 -18.36 -5.41 -5.27
C LEU A 125 -17.31 -6.21 -4.49
N ALA A 126 -16.27 -5.55 -3.98
CA ALA A 126 -15.18 -6.16 -3.24
C ALA A 126 -15.68 -6.88 -1.98
N HIS A 127 -16.53 -6.21 -1.18
CA HIS A 127 -17.10 -6.80 0.03
C HIS A 127 -17.98 -8.02 -0.27
N SER A 128 -18.69 -8.04 -1.40
CA SER A 128 -19.46 -9.23 -1.80
C SER A 128 -18.59 -10.47 -2.05
N LYS A 129 -17.27 -10.27 -2.25
CA LYS A 129 -16.27 -11.32 -2.45
C LYS A 129 -15.31 -11.47 -1.25
N GLY A 130 -15.53 -10.77 -0.15
CA GLY A 130 -14.68 -10.80 1.04
C GLY A 130 -13.31 -10.11 0.86
N ILE A 131 -13.21 -9.17 -0.07
CA ILE A 131 -12.00 -8.40 -0.41
C ILE A 131 -12.08 -7.04 0.28
N SER A 132 -11.00 -6.62 0.94
CA SER A 132 -10.90 -5.30 1.59
C SER A 132 -10.61 -4.18 0.59
N VAL A 133 -11.07 -2.97 0.91
CA VAL A 133 -10.96 -1.80 0.05
C VAL A 133 -10.22 -0.66 0.74
N GLU A 134 -9.22 -0.12 0.05
CA GLU A 134 -8.57 1.17 0.32
C GLU A 134 -9.11 2.22 -0.65
N ALA A 135 -9.26 3.45 -0.18
CA ALA A 135 -9.50 4.61 -1.01
C ALA A 135 -8.51 5.72 -0.69
N GLU A 136 -8.46 6.78 -1.50
CA GLU A 136 -7.57 7.93 -1.29
C GLU A 136 -8.32 9.25 -1.34
N VAL A 137 -7.92 10.16 -0.45
CA VAL A 137 -8.35 11.57 -0.44
C VAL A 137 -7.14 12.48 -0.32
N GLY A 138 -7.14 13.56 -1.11
CA GLY A 138 -5.98 14.39 -1.33
C GLY A 138 -4.95 13.70 -2.23
N GLY A 139 -3.96 14.42 -2.70
CA GLY A 139 -2.92 13.86 -3.57
C GLY A 139 -1.64 13.56 -2.80
N ILE A 140 -1.07 12.38 -3.00
CA ILE A 140 0.30 12.09 -2.54
C ILE A 140 1.28 12.77 -3.51
N GLY A 141 2.25 13.51 -3.00
CA GLY A 141 3.26 14.18 -3.84
C GLY A 141 4.24 13.18 -4.49
N GLY A 142 5.05 13.67 -5.44
CA GLY A 142 6.10 12.88 -6.09
C GLY A 142 5.66 12.20 -7.38
N VAL A 143 6.26 11.05 -7.69
CA VAL A 143 5.97 10.30 -8.93
C VAL A 143 5.70 8.83 -8.59
N GLU A 144 4.52 8.34 -8.96
CA GLU A 144 4.15 6.91 -8.88
C GLU A 144 3.62 6.44 -10.23
N ASP A 145 4.09 5.30 -10.72
CA ASP A 145 3.79 4.71 -12.05
C ASP A 145 3.89 5.71 -13.23
N GLY A 146 4.79 6.71 -13.13
CA GLY A 146 4.99 7.74 -14.15
C GLY A 146 4.01 8.91 -14.07
N VAL A 147 3.11 8.93 -13.10
CA VAL A 147 2.22 10.05 -12.81
C VAL A 147 2.86 10.94 -11.75
N ALA A 148 3.05 12.23 -12.09
CA ALA A 148 3.59 13.23 -11.16
C ALA A 148 2.45 13.96 -10.44
N SER A 149 2.60 14.16 -9.14
CA SER A 149 1.70 14.93 -8.29
C SER A 149 2.49 15.94 -7.45
N ASN A 150 1.95 17.14 -7.30
CA ASN A 150 2.51 18.15 -6.39
C ASN A 150 2.15 17.88 -4.91
N GLY A 151 1.27 16.91 -4.67
CA GLY A 151 0.71 16.64 -3.36
C GLY A 151 -0.37 17.66 -2.96
N GLU A 152 -1.42 17.16 -2.34
CA GLU A 152 -2.49 17.97 -1.79
C GLU A 152 -2.87 17.44 -0.41
N LEU A 153 -3.03 18.34 0.57
CA LEU A 153 -3.52 17.93 1.88
C LEU A 153 -4.99 17.47 1.77
N ALA A 154 -5.27 16.28 2.26
CA ALA A 154 -6.60 15.71 2.25
C ALA A 154 -7.60 16.60 3.01
N ASP A 155 -8.77 16.82 2.46
CA ASP A 155 -9.88 17.50 3.14
C ASP A 155 -10.53 16.54 4.14
N PRO A 156 -10.62 16.90 5.45
CA PRO A 156 -11.16 16.01 6.47
C PRO A 156 -12.64 15.63 6.25
N GLU A 157 -13.45 16.53 5.69
CA GLU A 157 -14.87 16.23 5.39
C GLU A 157 -14.99 15.27 4.20
N GLN A 158 -14.12 15.37 3.21
CA GLN A 158 -14.04 14.39 2.12
C GLN A 158 -13.57 13.02 2.64
N CYS A 159 -12.57 13.00 3.56
CA CYS A 159 -12.15 11.77 4.22
C CYS A 159 -13.30 11.10 4.97
N LYS A 160 -14.10 11.89 5.70
CA LYS A 160 -15.29 11.38 6.37
C LYS A 160 -16.31 10.82 5.37
N ALA A 161 -16.58 11.52 4.29
CA ALA A 161 -17.54 11.07 3.28
C ALA A 161 -17.13 9.74 2.63
N ILE A 162 -15.84 9.54 2.35
CA ILE A 162 -15.30 8.27 1.85
C ILE A 162 -15.38 7.18 2.95
N ALA A 163 -15.04 7.51 4.19
CA ALA A 163 -15.14 6.58 5.32
C ALA A 163 -16.58 6.07 5.52
N ASP A 164 -17.57 6.95 5.38
CA ASP A 164 -18.99 6.61 5.51
C ASP A 164 -19.49 5.64 4.42
N LEU A 165 -18.74 5.44 3.33
CA LEU A 165 -19.03 4.41 2.32
C LEU A 165 -18.66 2.99 2.78
N GLY A 166 -17.94 2.86 3.90
CA GLY A 166 -17.53 1.59 4.47
C GLY A 166 -16.24 1.02 3.87
N VAL A 167 -15.32 1.88 3.40
CA VAL A 167 -13.96 1.44 3.07
C VAL A 167 -13.28 0.84 4.31
N ASP A 168 -12.36 -0.09 4.12
CA ASP A 168 -11.70 -0.77 5.23
C ASP A 168 -10.52 0.03 5.79
N PHE A 169 -9.90 0.88 4.99
CA PHE A 169 -8.81 1.79 5.35
C PHE A 169 -8.70 2.91 4.32
N LEU A 170 -8.07 4.03 4.73
CA LEU A 170 -8.05 5.27 3.95
C LEU A 170 -6.66 5.87 3.86
N ALA A 171 -6.18 6.07 2.63
CA ALA A 171 -4.98 6.86 2.33
C ALA A 171 -5.33 8.34 2.31
N CYS A 172 -4.48 9.14 2.97
CA CYS A 172 -4.67 10.58 3.09
C CYS A 172 -3.40 11.34 2.72
N GLY A 173 -3.54 12.36 1.87
CA GLY A 173 -2.49 13.34 1.64
C GLY A 173 -2.24 14.17 2.92
N ILE A 174 -1.11 13.97 3.55
CA ILE A 174 -0.68 14.68 4.76
C ILE A 174 0.72 15.28 4.63
N GLY A 175 1.14 15.59 3.39
CA GLY A 175 2.47 16.09 3.05
C GLY A 175 3.49 14.99 2.75
N ASN A 176 3.05 13.75 2.65
CA ASN A 176 3.85 12.60 2.22
C ASN A 176 4.09 12.61 0.71
N ILE A 177 5.21 12.00 0.28
CA ILE A 177 5.73 12.07 -1.08
C ILE A 177 6.17 10.67 -1.52
N HIS A 178 5.84 10.27 -2.75
CA HIS A 178 6.40 9.08 -3.39
C HIS A 178 7.85 9.33 -3.84
N GLY A 179 8.72 8.35 -3.60
CA GLY A 179 10.13 8.45 -3.94
C GLY A 179 10.99 9.02 -2.81
N LEU A 180 12.08 9.71 -3.16
CA LEU A 180 12.99 10.30 -2.20
C LEU A 180 12.50 11.70 -1.78
N TYR A 181 12.51 11.95 -0.48
CA TYR A 181 12.13 13.25 0.07
C TYR A 181 13.20 14.29 -0.21
N PRO A 182 12.84 15.54 -0.64
CA PRO A 182 13.78 16.61 -0.80
C PRO A 182 14.32 17.10 0.56
N ALA A 183 15.51 17.70 0.56
CA ALA A 183 16.17 18.13 1.78
C ALA A 183 15.40 19.23 2.57
N ASP A 184 14.56 19.97 1.89
CA ASP A 184 13.71 21.04 2.42
C ASP A 184 12.27 20.60 2.69
N TRP A 185 12.00 19.28 2.71
CA TRP A 185 10.69 18.77 3.04
C TRP A 185 10.22 19.19 4.43
N ALA A 186 9.03 19.75 4.51
CA ALA A 186 8.49 20.31 5.76
C ALA A 186 8.07 19.29 6.83
N GLY A 187 8.05 17.99 6.49
CA GLY A 187 7.55 16.94 7.36
C GLY A 187 6.06 16.62 7.13
N LEU A 188 5.57 15.62 7.85
CA LEU A 188 4.16 15.25 7.83
C LEU A 188 3.29 16.27 8.58
N SER A 189 2.11 16.56 8.04
CA SER A 189 1.11 17.42 8.70
C SER A 189 0.33 16.61 9.74
N PHE A 190 0.84 16.57 10.97
CA PHE A 190 0.19 15.87 12.09
C PHE A 190 -1.12 16.52 12.52
N ASP A 191 -1.24 17.85 12.35
CA ASP A 191 -2.49 18.56 12.64
C ASP A 191 -3.60 18.07 11.69
N ARG A 192 -3.29 18.00 10.37
CA ARG A 192 -4.22 17.47 9.39
C ARG A 192 -4.56 15.99 9.64
N LEU A 193 -3.58 15.16 10.00
CA LEU A 193 -3.81 13.76 10.37
C LEU A 193 -4.75 13.66 11.58
N GLY A 194 -4.57 14.51 12.59
CA GLY A 194 -5.46 14.57 13.77
C GLY A 194 -6.88 15.01 13.43
N GLU A 195 -7.06 16.00 12.55
CA GLU A 195 -8.38 16.44 12.05
C GLU A 195 -9.10 15.30 11.31
N ILE A 196 -8.40 14.60 10.43
CA ILE A 196 -8.94 13.45 9.70
C ILE A 196 -9.35 12.34 10.67
N LYS A 197 -8.44 11.96 11.58
CA LYS A 197 -8.71 10.88 12.56
C LYS A 197 -9.91 11.18 13.45
N ALA A 198 -10.08 12.45 13.85
CA ALA A 198 -11.24 12.87 14.66
C ALA A 198 -12.59 12.65 13.92
N LEU A 199 -12.62 12.75 12.60
CA LEU A 199 -13.83 12.56 11.80
C LEU A 199 -14.03 11.11 11.31
N THR A 200 -12.95 10.35 11.11
CA THR A 200 -13.01 8.97 10.60
C THR A 200 -13.06 7.91 11.72
N GLY A 201 -12.94 8.32 12.99
CA GLY A 201 -13.05 7.41 14.14
C GLY A 201 -12.00 6.30 14.13
N ASP A 202 -12.43 5.05 14.25
CA ASP A 202 -11.55 3.87 14.35
C ASP A 202 -11.09 3.36 12.96
N LEU A 203 -11.38 4.08 11.87
CA LEU A 203 -10.93 3.68 10.54
C LEU A 203 -9.39 3.68 10.50
N PRO A 204 -8.74 2.57 10.10
CA PRO A 204 -7.30 2.54 9.87
C PRO A 204 -6.88 3.53 8.78
N LEU A 205 -5.86 4.33 9.04
CA LEU A 205 -5.30 5.27 8.07
C LEU A 205 -4.01 4.74 7.46
N VAL A 206 -3.71 5.19 6.24
CA VAL A 206 -2.59 4.70 5.45
C VAL A 206 -1.60 5.84 5.17
N LEU A 207 -0.32 5.54 5.34
CA LEU A 207 0.80 6.41 4.99
C LEU A 207 1.48 5.87 3.73
N HIS A 208 1.25 6.52 2.59
CA HIS A 208 2.00 6.29 1.37
C HIS A 208 3.36 7.00 1.41
N GLY A 209 4.30 6.56 0.56
CA GLY A 209 5.63 7.18 0.49
C GLY A 209 6.46 7.01 1.76
N GLY A 210 6.41 5.85 2.42
CA GLY A 210 7.09 5.61 3.69
C GLY A 210 8.62 5.64 3.65
N THR A 211 9.23 5.48 2.46
CA THR A 211 10.69 5.52 2.28
C THR A 211 11.27 6.89 2.66
N GLY A 212 12.22 6.90 3.60
CA GLY A 212 12.97 8.12 3.95
C GLY A 212 12.29 9.05 4.94
N ILE A 213 11.09 8.75 5.41
CA ILE A 213 10.49 9.50 6.52
C ILE A 213 11.26 9.21 7.81
N PRO A 214 11.64 10.21 8.61
CA PRO A 214 12.28 10.01 9.90
C PRO A 214 11.45 9.12 10.83
N VAL A 215 12.13 8.20 11.53
CA VAL A 215 11.47 7.18 12.38
C VAL A 215 10.54 7.79 13.43
N ASP A 216 10.92 8.91 14.03
CA ASP A 216 10.12 9.64 15.00
C ASP A 216 8.81 10.19 14.39
N GLN A 217 8.84 10.64 13.13
CA GLN A 217 7.64 11.06 12.43
C GLN A 217 6.72 9.87 12.09
N VAL A 218 7.29 8.74 11.66
CA VAL A 218 6.52 7.51 11.43
C VAL A 218 5.86 7.03 12.72
N GLN A 219 6.61 6.99 13.83
CA GLN A 219 6.07 6.59 15.14
C GLN A 219 4.95 7.54 15.60
N LYS A 220 5.11 8.85 15.40
CA LYS A 220 4.09 9.83 15.72
C LYS A 220 2.85 9.65 14.83
N ALA A 221 3.01 9.40 13.55
CA ALA A 221 1.89 9.12 12.64
C ALA A 221 1.11 7.86 13.06
N ILE A 222 1.82 6.79 13.45
CA ILE A 222 1.20 5.58 14.00
C ILE A 222 0.39 5.89 15.27
N SER A 223 0.93 6.68 16.19
CA SER A 223 0.21 7.07 17.40
C SER A 223 -1.06 7.90 17.13
N LEU A 224 -1.20 8.45 15.92
CA LEU A 224 -2.34 9.24 15.46
C LEU A 224 -3.26 8.44 14.49
N GLY A 225 -3.08 7.11 14.37
CA GLY A 225 -4.01 6.24 13.64
C GLY A 225 -3.50 5.70 12.30
N ILE A 226 -2.25 5.98 11.89
CA ILE A 226 -1.65 5.29 10.75
C ILE A 226 -1.42 3.83 11.13
N SER A 227 -1.96 2.93 10.32
CA SER A 227 -1.93 1.48 10.54
C SER A 227 -1.29 0.70 9.40
N LYS A 228 -1.22 1.28 8.18
CA LYS A 228 -0.53 0.74 7.00
C LYS A 228 0.53 1.73 6.54
N ILE A 229 1.71 1.23 6.20
CA ILE A 229 2.83 2.06 5.73
C ILE A 229 3.39 1.44 4.44
N ASN A 230 3.30 2.19 3.34
CA ASN A 230 3.78 1.75 2.05
C ASN A 230 5.28 1.97 1.90
N VAL A 231 6.01 0.92 1.49
CA VAL A 231 7.45 0.94 1.24
C VAL A 231 7.73 0.33 -0.14
N ASN A 232 8.22 1.15 -1.05
CA ASN A 232 8.59 0.75 -2.41
C ASN A 232 10.03 1.15 -2.75
N THR A 233 10.36 2.43 -2.67
CA THR A 233 11.65 2.97 -3.12
C THR A 233 12.84 2.33 -2.40
N ASP A 234 12.76 2.07 -1.10
CA ASP A 234 13.82 1.37 -0.36
C ASP A 234 14.08 -0.02 -0.92
N LEU A 235 13.03 -0.76 -1.26
CA LEU A 235 13.16 -2.10 -1.84
C LEU A 235 13.84 -2.04 -3.22
N GLN A 236 13.50 -1.05 -4.04
CA GLN A 236 14.14 -0.84 -5.35
C GLN A 236 15.65 -0.54 -5.17
N LEU A 237 15.99 0.35 -4.24
CA LEU A 237 17.38 0.74 -3.98
C LEU A 237 18.21 -0.43 -3.43
N VAL A 238 17.67 -1.19 -2.48
CA VAL A 238 18.36 -2.35 -1.90
C VAL A 238 18.56 -3.45 -2.94
N PHE A 239 17.54 -3.74 -3.77
CA PHE A 239 17.64 -4.72 -4.85
C PHE A 239 18.69 -4.32 -5.90
N ALA A 240 18.66 -3.05 -6.34
CA ALA A 240 19.65 -2.53 -7.29
C ALA A 240 21.07 -2.58 -6.73
N LYS A 241 21.24 -2.22 -5.45
CA LYS A 241 22.52 -2.28 -4.76
C LYS A 241 23.04 -3.73 -4.68
N GLY A 242 22.24 -4.65 -4.20
CA GLY A 242 22.62 -6.07 -4.06
C GLY A 242 22.96 -6.70 -5.41
N THR A 243 22.22 -6.38 -6.47
CA THR A 243 22.50 -6.83 -7.84
C THR A 243 23.87 -6.31 -8.32
N ARG A 244 24.18 -5.04 -8.07
CA ARG A 244 25.48 -4.45 -8.45
C ARG A 244 26.63 -5.11 -7.68
N GLU A 245 26.49 -5.26 -6.38
CA GLU A 245 27.49 -5.92 -5.54
C GLU A 245 27.75 -7.37 -5.98
N TYR A 246 26.70 -8.11 -6.37
CA TYR A 246 26.81 -9.47 -6.91
C TYR A 246 27.63 -9.51 -8.21
N ILE A 247 27.37 -8.57 -9.13
CA ILE A 247 28.09 -8.47 -10.41
C ILE A 247 29.56 -8.02 -10.18
N GLU A 248 29.78 -6.99 -9.37
CA GLU A 248 31.12 -6.46 -9.05
C GLU A 248 32.01 -7.50 -8.36
N ALA A 249 31.43 -8.38 -7.56
CA ALA A 249 32.13 -9.51 -6.95
C ALA A 249 32.40 -10.67 -7.93
N GLY A 250 31.95 -10.60 -9.19
CA GLY A 250 32.12 -11.65 -10.20
C GLY A 250 31.33 -12.94 -9.91
N LEU A 251 30.33 -12.88 -9.03
CA LEU A 251 29.51 -14.04 -8.65
C LEU A 251 28.59 -14.51 -9.79
N ASP A 252 28.24 -13.63 -10.73
CA ASP A 252 27.50 -13.93 -11.94
C ASP A 252 28.28 -14.84 -12.91
N GLN A 253 29.61 -14.89 -12.80
CA GLN A 253 30.51 -15.71 -13.63
C GLN A 253 30.90 -17.04 -12.97
N GLN A 254 30.56 -17.22 -11.71
CA GLN A 254 30.80 -18.48 -11.01
C GLN A 254 29.70 -19.48 -11.42
N GLY A 255 30.13 -20.60 -12.01
CA GLY A 255 29.21 -21.65 -12.46
C GLY A 255 28.25 -22.08 -11.35
N LYS A 256 27.04 -22.42 -11.75
CA LYS A 256 26.03 -22.98 -10.84
C LYS A 256 26.36 -24.40 -10.47
#